data_b2a60161c5a434a190467e46d16843c4
#
_entry.id   b2a60161c5a434a190467e46d16843c4
#
_cell.length_a   1.000
_cell.length_b   1.000
_cell.length_c   1.000
_cell.angle_alpha   90.00
_cell.angle_beta   90.00
_cell.angle_gamma   90.00
#
_symmetry.space_group_name_H-M   'P 1'
#
loop_
_entity.id
_entity.type
_entity.pdbx_description
1 polymer ?
#
loop_
_entity_poly.entity_id
_entity_poly.type
_entity_poly.pdbx_seq_one_letter_code
_entity_poly.pdbx_strand_id
1 'polypeptide(L)'
;MKKNLNQYLQNLSPEMRKNVDARAAEILAEEMGLQELRKALQYSQTALAEKLHVAQGEISKIEHRTDMLVSTLREYVEQLGGSLEITVHFPDKKPIKITQFEIDDSEQSGLATAS
;
A
#
# COMPACT_ATOMS: atom_id res chain seq x y z
N MET A 1 13.12 -5.47 18.06
CA MET A 1 12.89 -6.25 16.84
C MET A 1 11.44 -6.14 16.41
N LYS A 2 11.20 -5.79 15.17
CA LYS A 2 9.85 -5.69 14.67
C LYS A 2 9.26 -7.07 14.42
N LYS A 3 8.05 -7.30 14.93
CA LYS A 3 7.30 -8.50 14.58
C LYS A 3 6.53 -8.19 13.29
N ASN A 4 6.40 -9.16 12.42
CA ASN A 4 5.54 -8.96 11.27
C ASN A 4 4.07 -9.05 11.70
N LEU A 5 3.19 -8.60 10.85
CA LEU A 5 1.75 -8.56 11.18
C LEU A 5 1.21 -9.94 11.52
N ASN A 6 1.61 -10.96 10.77
CA ASN A 6 1.12 -12.32 11.01
C ASN A 6 1.55 -12.84 12.38
N GLN A 7 2.80 -12.61 12.76
CA GLN A 7 3.28 -13.02 14.08
C GLN A 7 2.53 -12.33 15.19
N TYR A 8 2.25 -11.05 15.02
CA TYR A 8 1.50 -10.29 16.00
C TYR A 8 0.10 -10.87 16.17
N LEU A 9 -0.60 -11.12 15.07
CA LEU A 9 -1.96 -11.63 15.11
C LEU A 9 -2.03 -13.04 15.70
N GLN A 10 -1.01 -13.85 15.46
CA GLN A 10 -0.97 -15.19 16.02
C GLN A 10 -0.86 -15.21 17.55
N ASN A 11 -0.29 -14.16 18.11
CA ASN A 11 -0.12 -14.03 19.55
C ASN A 11 -1.36 -13.48 20.26
N LEU A 12 -2.39 -13.11 19.52
CA LEU A 12 -3.62 -12.57 20.09
C LEU A 12 -4.64 -13.69 20.31
N SER A 13 -5.44 -13.55 21.38
CA SER A 13 -6.58 -14.43 21.58
C SER A 13 -7.60 -14.19 20.46
N PRO A 14 -8.51 -15.16 20.21
CA PRO A 14 -9.55 -14.94 19.19
C PRO A 14 -10.41 -13.71 19.45
N GLU A 15 -10.70 -13.41 20.70
CA GLU A 15 -11.48 -12.23 21.05
C GLU A 15 -10.72 -10.96 20.76
N MET A 16 -9.45 -10.92 21.13
CA MET A 16 -8.62 -9.78 20.84
C MET A 16 -8.45 -9.59 19.35
N ARG A 17 -8.35 -10.69 18.60
CA ARG A 17 -8.23 -10.63 17.15
C ARG A 17 -9.47 -10.00 16.53
N LYS A 18 -10.67 -10.36 17.01
CA LYS A 18 -11.90 -9.74 16.52
C LYS A 18 -11.93 -8.24 16.81
N ASN A 19 -11.53 -7.86 18.01
CA ASN A 19 -11.50 -6.45 18.39
C ASN A 19 -10.47 -5.67 17.61
N VAL A 20 -9.38 -6.31 17.25
CA VAL A 20 -8.31 -5.68 16.49
C VAL A 20 -8.66 -5.54 15.00
N ASP A 21 -9.50 -6.42 14.47
CA ASP A 21 -9.84 -6.39 13.04
C ASP A 21 -10.28 -5.01 12.57
N ALA A 22 -11.12 -4.34 13.36
CA ALA A 22 -11.61 -3.01 13.01
C ALA A 22 -10.55 -1.93 13.16
N ARG A 23 -9.54 -2.16 13.99
CA ARG A 23 -8.51 -1.18 14.30
C ARG A 23 -7.14 -1.58 13.79
N ALA A 24 -7.04 -2.75 13.20
CA ALA A 24 -5.76 -3.32 12.79
C ALA A 24 -5.02 -2.41 11.82
N ALA A 25 -5.74 -1.79 10.90
CA ALA A 25 -5.13 -0.91 9.91
C ALA A 25 -4.49 0.31 10.57
N GLU A 26 -5.01 0.74 11.71
CA GLU A 26 -4.46 1.89 12.42
C GLU A 26 -3.34 1.51 13.37
N ILE A 27 -3.58 0.47 14.17
CA ILE A 27 -2.68 0.12 15.28
C ILE A 27 -1.53 -0.74 14.82
N LEU A 28 -1.81 -1.63 13.90
CA LEU A 28 -0.81 -2.58 13.40
C LEU A 28 -0.26 -2.18 12.04
N ALA A 29 -0.49 -0.93 11.64
CA ALA A 29 0.09 -0.39 10.44
C ALA A 29 1.60 -0.35 10.63
N GLU A 30 2.26 -1.43 10.29
CA GLU A 30 3.69 -1.52 10.45
C GLU A 30 4.39 -0.69 9.39
N GLU A 31 5.55 -0.23 9.75
CA GLU A 31 6.40 0.44 8.80
C GLU A 31 7.04 -0.60 7.90
N MET A 32 6.70 -0.55 6.65
CA MET A 32 7.24 -1.46 5.63
C MET A 32 7.62 -0.69 4.40
N GLY A 33 8.71 -1.11 3.77
CA GLY A 33 9.00 -0.69 2.43
C GLY A 33 8.16 -1.49 1.42
N LEU A 34 8.16 -1.06 0.18
CA LEU A 34 7.39 -1.75 -0.87
C LEU A 34 7.86 -3.18 -1.09
N GLN A 35 9.16 -3.42 -1.01
CA GLN A 35 9.69 -4.76 -1.17
C GLN A 35 9.18 -5.69 -0.08
N GLU A 36 9.17 -5.23 1.16
CA GLU A 36 8.68 -6.02 2.28
C GLU A 36 7.18 -6.29 2.14
N LEU A 37 6.42 -5.28 1.71
CA LEU A 37 4.99 -5.43 1.47
C LEU A 37 4.72 -6.48 0.40
N ARG A 38 5.43 -6.38 -0.73
CA ARG A 38 5.26 -7.35 -1.82
C ARG A 38 5.54 -8.78 -1.34
N LYS A 39 6.64 -8.95 -0.58
CA LYS A 39 7.01 -10.27 -0.08
C LYS A 39 5.99 -10.80 0.92
N ALA A 40 5.48 -9.93 1.79
CA ALA A 40 4.46 -10.32 2.76
C ALA A 40 3.20 -10.84 2.08
N LEU A 41 2.89 -10.30 0.90
CA LEU A 41 1.75 -10.72 0.10
C LEU A 41 2.08 -11.86 -0.85
N GLN A 42 3.31 -12.39 -0.77
CA GLN A 42 3.77 -13.56 -1.51
C GLN A 42 3.84 -13.36 -3.03
N TYR A 43 4.13 -12.13 -3.46
CA TYR A 43 4.38 -11.84 -4.85
C TYR A 43 5.88 -11.78 -5.14
N SER A 44 6.31 -12.43 -6.21
CA SER A 44 7.67 -12.23 -6.71
C SER A 44 7.72 -10.94 -7.53
N GLN A 45 8.93 -10.42 -7.73
CA GLN A 45 9.10 -9.26 -8.61
C GLN A 45 8.62 -9.58 -10.03
N THR A 46 8.91 -10.79 -10.49
CA THR A 46 8.50 -11.23 -11.83
C THR A 46 6.97 -11.27 -11.96
N ALA A 47 6.29 -11.83 -10.97
CA ALA A 47 4.83 -11.92 -11.01
C ALA A 47 4.18 -10.54 -11.01
N LEU A 48 4.70 -9.63 -10.18
CA LEU A 48 4.16 -8.27 -10.14
C LEU A 48 4.46 -7.51 -11.42
N ALA A 49 5.65 -7.70 -11.99
CA ALA A 49 6.03 -7.09 -13.25
C ALA A 49 5.08 -7.49 -14.37
N GLU A 50 4.69 -8.76 -14.41
CA GLU A 50 3.72 -9.23 -15.39
C GLU A 50 2.37 -8.55 -15.25
N LYS A 51 1.90 -8.37 -14.01
CA LYS A 51 0.64 -7.68 -13.75
C LYS A 51 0.67 -6.23 -14.18
N LEU A 52 1.81 -5.58 -14.01
CA LEU A 52 1.97 -4.17 -14.36
C LEU A 52 2.42 -3.96 -15.81
N HIS A 53 2.69 -5.06 -16.53
CA HIS A 53 3.17 -5.00 -17.92
C HIS A 53 4.48 -4.21 -18.05
N VAL A 54 5.39 -4.45 -17.13
CA VAL A 54 6.71 -3.83 -17.13
C VAL A 54 7.76 -4.91 -16.93
N ALA A 55 9.02 -4.54 -17.16
CA ALA A 55 10.13 -5.46 -16.90
C ALA A 55 10.37 -5.62 -15.41
N GLN A 56 10.89 -6.78 -15.01
CA GLN A 56 11.22 -7.03 -13.61
C GLN A 56 12.14 -5.96 -13.04
N GLY A 57 13.08 -5.46 -13.82
CA GLY A 57 13.99 -4.41 -13.38
C GLY A 57 13.27 -3.13 -12.98
N GLU A 58 12.11 -2.85 -13.59
CA GLU A 58 11.32 -1.68 -13.21
C GLU A 58 10.72 -1.84 -11.80
N ILE A 59 10.30 -3.05 -11.45
CA ILE A 59 9.79 -3.32 -10.10
C ILE A 59 10.91 -3.06 -9.09
N SER A 60 12.11 -3.56 -9.37
CA SER A 60 13.25 -3.33 -8.48
C SER A 60 13.54 -1.84 -8.32
N LYS A 61 13.49 -1.09 -9.41
CA LYS A 61 13.70 0.35 -9.36
C LYS A 61 12.66 1.07 -8.50
N ILE A 62 11.39 0.70 -8.69
CA ILE A 62 10.31 1.29 -7.89
C ILE A 62 10.52 1.02 -6.41
N GLU A 63 10.89 -0.19 -6.07
CA GLU A 63 11.06 -0.60 -4.68
C GLU A 63 12.25 0.09 -3.99
N HIS A 64 13.19 0.60 -4.75
CA HIS A 64 14.37 1.26 -4.20
C HIS A 64 14.35 2.79 -4.32
N ARG A 65 13.29 3.33 -4.88
CA ARG A 65 13.15 4.79 -5.01
C ARG A 65 12.52 5.39 -3.77
N THR A 66 12.96 6.60 -3.46
CA THR A 66 12.31 7.43 -2.45
C THR A 66 11.49 8.55 -3.07
N ASP A 67 11.49 8.62 -4.38
CA ASP A 67 10.79 9.67 -5.14
C ASP A 67 10.17 9.05 -6.38
N MET A 68 8.86 9.09 -6.48
CA MET A 68 8.15 8.54 -7.63
C MET A 68 6.80 9.21 -7.78
N LEU A 69 6.18 9.04 -8.94
CA LEU A 69 4.84 9.54 -9.17
C LEU A 69 3.83 8.80 -8.30
N VAL A 70 2.83 9.54 -7.84
CA VAL A 70 1.74 8.94 -7.06
C VAL A 70 1.01 7.88 -7.89
N SER A 71 0.84 8.13 -9.18
CA SER A 71 0.19 7.16 -10.07
C SER A 71 0.96 5.84 -10.13
N THR A 72 2.29 5.92 -10.17
CA THR A 72 3.13 4.72 -10.18
C THR A 72 2.96 3.93 -8.89
N LEU A 73 3.00 4.62 -7.76
CA LEU A 73 2.81 3.99 -6.46
C LEU A 73 1.41 3.37 -6.35
N ARG A 74 0.39 4.08 -6.83
CA ARG A 74 -0.97 3.56 -6.80
C ARG A 74 -1.09 2.28 -7.61
N GLU A 75 -0.56 2.26 -8.82
CA GLU A 75 -0.63 1.06 -9.66
C GLU A 75 0.07 -0.12 -9.00
N TYR A 76 1.23 0.12 -8.40
CA TYR A 76 1.96 -0.91 -7.68
C TYR A 76 1.10 -1.52 -6.58
N VAL A 77 0.50 -0.67 -5.74
CA VAL A 77 -0.31 -1.12 -4.61
C VAL A 77 -1.57 -1.82 -5.07
N GLU A 78 -2.23 -1.30 -6.09
CA GLU A 78 -3.48 -1.88 -6.59
C GLU A 78 -3.25 -3.26 -7.20
N GLN A 79 -2.13 -3.46 -7.87
CA GLN A 79 -1.82 -4.78 -8.41
C GLN A 79 -1.50 -5.80 -7.33
N LEU A 80 -1.14 -5.35 -6.14
CA LEU A 80 -1.00 -6.22 -4.99
C LEU A 80 -2.33 -6.50 -4.29
N GLY A 81 -3.41 -5.90 -4.76
CA GLY A 81 -4.74 -6.09 -4.19
C GLY A 81 -5.14 -5.04 -3.17
N GLY A 82 -4.35 -4.02 -3.00
CA GLY A 82 -4.62 -2.96 -2.04
C GLY A 82 -5.13 -1.68 -2.68
N SER A 83 -5.27 -0.65 -1.87
CA SER A 83 -5.59 0.69 -2.34
C SER A 83 -4.67 1.68 -1.66
N LEU A 84 -4.29 2.73 -2.38
CA LEU A 84 -3.41 3.75 -1.85
C LEU A 84 -4.20 4.88 -1.22
N GLU A 85 -3.86 5.21 0.01
CA GLU A 85 -4.40 6.37 0.69
C GLU A 85 -3.25 7.26 1.14
N ILE A 86 -3.42 8.57 0.99
CA ILE A 86 -2.42 9.55 1.42
C ILE A 86 -2.98 10.33 2.58
N THR A 87 -2.29 10.27 3.70
CA THR A 87 -2.72 10.90 4.94
C THR A 87 -1.61 11.81 5.47
N VAL A 88 -1.99 12.99 5.91
CA VAL A 88 -1.05 13.96 6.48
C VAL A 88 -1.32 14.06 7.97
N HIS A 89 -0.25 14.09 8.76
CA HIS A 89 -0.32 14.18 10.20
C HIS A 89 0.27 15.48 10.70
N PHE A 90 -0.48 16.19 11.51
CA PHE A 90 -0.02 17.39 12.20
C PHE A 90 -0.09 17.17 13.71
N PRO A 91 0.82 17.78 14.48
CA PRO A 91 0.88 17.51 15.93
C PRO A 91 -0.40 17.85 16.70
N ASP A 92 -1.15 18.85 16.26
CA ASP A 92 -2.29 19.38 16.99
C ASP A 92 -3.62 19.13 16.30
N LYS A 93 -3.65 18.27 15.31
CA LYS A 93 -4.86 18.01 14.53
C LYS A 93 -5.02 16.52 14.27
N LYS A 94 -6.25 16.13 13.96
CA LYS A 94 -6.52 14.77 13.50
C LYS A 94 -5.89 14.56 12.12
N PRO A 95 -5.52 13.33 11.80
CA PRO A 95 -5.00 13.02 10.46
C PRO A 95 -5.95 13.47 9.37
N ILE A 96 -5.39 14.02 8.32
CA ILE A 96 -6.17 14.53 7.19
C ILE A 96 -5.89 13.68 5.96
N LYS A 97 -6.94 13.10 5.40
CA LYS A 97 -6.81 12.31 4.18
C LYS A 97 -6.83 13.26 2.99
N ILE A 98 -5.83 13.12 2.13
CA ILE A 98 -5.75 13.89 0.89
C ILE A 98 -6.49 13.14 -0.20
N THR A 99 -7.57 13.72 -0.70
CA THR A 99 -8.44 13.03 -1.66
C THR A 99 -8.17 13.40 -3.11
N GLN A 100 -7.39 14.46 -3.37
CA GLN A 100 -7.16 14.89 -4.75
C GLN A 100 -6.44 13.87 -5.62
N PHE A 101 -5.80 12.88 -4.99
CA PHE A 101 -5.10 11.81 -5.71
C PHE A 101 -5.94 10.56 -5.86
N GLU A 102 -7.18 10.57 -5.37
CA GLU A 102 -8.09 9.44 -5.54
C GLU A 102 -8.73 9.53 -6.92
N ILE A 103 -8.80 8.39 -7.58
CA ILE A 103 -9.34 8.30 -8.94
C ILE A 103 -10.36 7.16 -8.94
N ASP A 104 -11.60 7.44 -9.32
CA ASP A 104 -12.57 6.39 -9.58
C ASP A 104 -12.53 6.05 -11.08
N ASP A 105 -13.24 4.99 -11.45
CA ASP A 105 -13.21 4.50 -12.83
C ASP A 105 -13.68 5.55 -13.84
N SER A 106 -14.68 6.34 -13.49
CA SER A 106 -15.19 7.35 -14.40
C SER A 106 -14.22 8.53 -14.53
N GLU A 107 -13.52 8.87 -13.45
CA GLU A 107 -12.55 9.95 -13.47
C GLU A 107 -11.26 9.56 -14.19
N GLN A 108 -10.91 8.29 -14.17
CA GLN A 108 -9.75 7.81 -14.90
C GLN A 108 -9.85 8.12 -16.39
N SER A 109 -11.03 7.95 -16.96
CA SER A 109 -11.24 8.26 -18.36
C SER A 109 -11.00 9.73 -18.64
N GLY A 110 -11.51 10.60 -17.77
CA GLY A 110 -11.32 12.03 -17.92
C GLY A 110 -9.87 12.44 -17.78
N LEU A 111 -9.17 11.82 -16.83
CA LEU A 111 -7.77 12.13 -16.60
C LEU A 111 -6.89 11.68 -17.75
N ALA A 112 -7.20 10.54 -18.32
CA ALA A 112 -6.43 10.03 -19.45
C ALA A 112 -6.52 10.98 -20.64
N THR A 113 -7.63 11.66 -20.80
CA THR A 113 -7.79 12.63 -21.87
C THR A 113 -7.24 14.01 -21.51
N ALA A 114 -7.29 14.36 -20.24
CA ALA A 114 -6.88 15.69 -19.80
C ALA A 114 -5.37 15.83 -19.69
N SER A 115 -4.67 14.76 -19.50
CA SER A 115 -3.22 14.80 -19.44
C SER A 115 -2.64 14.57 -20.81
#